data_80f7ef55aea1ad8fcdc0784e6c64cb92
#
_entry.id   80f7ef55aea1ad8fcdc0784e6c64cb92
#
_cell.length_a   1.000
_cell.length_b   1.000
_cell.length_c   1.000
_cell.angle_alpha   90.00
_cell.angle_beta   90.00
_cell.angle_gamma   90.00
#
_symmetry.space_group_name_H-M   'P 1'
#
loop_
_entity.id
_entity.type
_entity.pdbx_description
1 polymer ?
#
loop_
_entity_poly.entity_id
_entity_poly.type
_entity_poly.pdbx_seq_one_letter_code
_entity_poly.pdbx_strand_id
1 'polypeptide(L)'
;MRITTFAAIYVGSYEVSLKITEISTKRKIREIDLIRSRIGIGRNIYKHKKVETEVMEELCEILSEYEEIMKSYRVDAYRVYAGAFLKDAGNVLFVLEQIRIRTGLTLQILSNSERRFIGYQSVAAREEFDAMTKEGAAVVDVGGESIQITLFSEGGVVTTQHLVLGTMRLREQLAGIGNTVARFEKQMEELINKEIEVFKAMYLKKRELRYLIFLGDYSLELMESIQGNGEIKTAKTEVFAEHLKELGRQTPEDVAEQLKLSTVDPLLLPSIVMYRCIAQELGTGEVW
;
A
#
# COMPACT_ATOMS: atom_id res chain seq x y z
N MET A 1 16.34 13.78 27.81
CA MET A 1 15.90 12.63 27.02
C MET A 1 16.23 12.95 25.56
N ARG A 2 17.10 12.18 24.90
CA ARG A 2 17.46 12.49 23.50
C ARG A 2 16.36 11.96 22.61
N ILE A 3 15.73 12.83 21.85
CA ILE A 3 14.73 12.50 20.82
C ILE A 3 15.47 12.69 19.49
N THR A 4 15.31 11.75 18.57
CA THR A 4 15.84 11.85 17.21
C THR A 4 14.67 11.98 16.26
N THR A 5 14.68 13.00 15.42
CA THR A 5 13.69 13.18 14.36
C THR A 5 14.17 12.48 13.11
N PHE A 6 13.36 11.55 12.63
CA PHE A 6 13.69 10.73 11.46
C PHE A 6 12.62 10.91 10.39
N ALA A 7 13.04 11.01 9.12
CA ALA A 7 12.14 11.03 7.98
C ALA A 7 12.35 9.84 7.05
N ALA A 8 11.26 9.35 6.50
CA ALA A 8 11.25 8.35 5.45
C ALA A 8 10.46 8.86 4.24
N ILE A 9 11.10 8.91 3.09
CA ILE A 9 10.43 9.16 1.81
C ILE A 9 10.30 7.84 1.08
N TYR A 10 9.09 7.56 0.57
CA TYR A 10 8.84 6.40 -0.25
C TYR A 10 8.19 6.81 -1.57
N VAL A 11 8.84 6.49 -2.67
CA VAL A 11 8.33 6.68 -4.03
C VAL A 11 7.62 5.40 -4.46
N GLY A 12 6.30 5.41 -4.38
CA GLY A 12 5.42 4.35 -4.86
C GLY A 12 5.10 4.49 -6.34
N SER A 13 4.37 3.53 -6.90
CA SER A 13 3.97 3.55 -8.31
C SER A 13 2.97 4.67 -8.63
N TYR A 14 2.25 5.15 -7.64
CA TYR A 14 1.18 6.13 -7.79
C TYR A 14 1.29 7.32 -6.82
N GLU A 15 2.03 7.17 -5.76
CA GLU A 15 2.14 8.14 -4.68
C GLU A 15 3.59 8.26 -4.20
N VAL A 16 4.00 9.47 -3.85
CA VAL A 16 5.21 9.72 -3.06
C VAL A 16 4.78 10.14 -1.68
N SER A 17 5.31 9.50 -0.66
CA SER A 17 5.01 9.83 0.74
C SER A 17 6.25 10.26 1.51
N LEU A 18 6.09 11.26 2.37
CA LEU A 18 7.06 11.68 3.39
C LEU A 18 6.44 11.46 4.76
N LYS A 19 7.07 10.59 5.55
CA LYS A 19 6.69 10.35 6.93
C LYS A 19 7.77 10.88 7.86
N ILE A 20 7.37 11.72 8.83
CA ILE A 20 8.24 12.28 9.86
C ILE A 20 7.87 11.68 11.20
N THR A 21 8.87 11.17 11.92
CA THR A 21 8.70 10.50 13.21
C THR A 21 9.72 10.98 14.23
N GLU A 22 9.33 11.00 15.49
CA GLU A 22 10.24 11.10 16.63
C GLU A 22 10.52 9.72 17.21
N ILE A 23 11.79 9.43 17.43
CA ILE A 23 12.27 8.19 18.04
C ILE A 23 12.93 8.52 19.37
N SER A 24 12.35 8.04 20.46
CA SER A 24 12.91 8.22 21.80
C SER A 24 14.00 7.19 22.10
N THR A 25 14.83 7.46 23.13
CA THR A 25 15.84 6.52 23.62
C THR A 25 15.26 5.17 24.08
N LYS A 26 13.98 5.12 24.44
CA LYS A 26 13.25 3.88 24.76
C LYS A 26 12.64 3.20 23.53
N ARG A 27 13.06 3.60 22.33
CA ARG A 27 12.56 3.11 21.02
C ARG A 27 11.04 3.29 20.82
N LYS A 28 10.39 4.20 21.57
CA LYS A 28 9.03 4.59 21.26
C LYS A 28 9.05 5.50 20.04
N ILE A 29 8.28 5.14 19.03
CA ILE A 29 8.12 5.89 17.78
C ILE A 29 6.82 6.68 17.90
N ARG A 30 6.88 7.99 17.63
CA ARG A 30 5.72 8.87 17.53
C ARG A 30 5.69 9.45 16.12
N GLU A 31 4.63 9.24 15.40
CA GLU A 31 4.38 9.92 14.15
C GLU A 31 4.13 11.41 14.40
N ILE A 32 4.80 12.26 13.65
CA ILE A 32 4.67 13.71 13.71
C ILE A 32 3.85 14.20 12.54
N ASP A 33 4.19 13.71 11.33
CA ASP A 33 3.54 14.14 10.10
C ASP A 33 3.62 13.06 9.03
N LEU A 34 2.62 13.03 8.14
CA LEU A 34 2.55 12.16 6.98
C LEU A 34 1.99 12.94 5.80
N ILE A 35 2.88 13.29 4.87
CA ILE A 35 2.55 14.04 3.66
C ILE A 35 2.57 13.09 2.48
N ARG A 36 1.57 13.21 1.61
CA ARG A 36 1.42 12.38 0.42
C ARG A 36 1.19 13.24 -0.80
N SER A 37 1.95 12.97 -1.86
CA SER A 37 1.82 13.62 -3.17
C SER A 37 1.57 12.56 -4.23
N ARG A 38 0.52 12.75 -5.02
CA ARG A 38 0.13 11.78 -6.04
C ARG A 38 0.82 12.05 -7.34
N ILE A 39 1.36 10.98 -7.94
CA ILE A 39 2.10 11.02 -9.19
C ILE A 39 1.98 9.68 -9.92
N GLY A 40 1.68 9.71 -11.21
CA GLY A 40 1.42 8.51 -12.00
C GLY A 40 2.67 7.82 -12.57
N ILE A 41 3.76 7.68 -11.80
CA ILE A 41 5.04 7.12 -12.29
C ILE A 41 4.85 5.70 -12.79
N GLY A 42 4.18 4.84 -12.01
CA GLY A 42 3.98 3.43 -12.38
C GLY A 42 3.18 3.29 -13.68
N ARG A 43 2.13 4.10 -13.87
CA ARG A 43 1.36 4.13 -15.11
C ARG A 43 2.22 4.52 -16.31
N ASN A 44 3.07 5.52 -16.13
CA ASN A 44 3.99 5.98 -17.15
C ASN A 44 4.97 4.88 -17.57
N ILE A 45 5.60 4.21 -16.60
CA ILE A 45 6.51 3.08 -16.84
C ILE A 45 5.77 1.88 -17.46
N TYR A 46 4.57 1.56 -16.98
CA TYR A 46 3.78 0.45 -17.52
C TYR A 46 3.50 0.63 -19.02
N LYS A 47 3.08 1.86 -19.43
CA LYS A 47 2.73 2.17 -20.82
C LYS A 47 3.94 2.39 -21.72
N HIS A 48 4.92 3.14 -21.26
CA HIS A 48 5.99 3.69 -22.11
C HIS A 48 7.35 3.03 -21.89
N LYS A 49 7.45 2.13 -20.88
CA LYS A 49 8.70 1.45 -20.46
C LYS A 49 9.84 2.42 -20.11
N LYS A 50 9.49 3.64 -19.78
CA LYS A 50 10.40 4.72 -19.34
C LYS A 50 9.64 5.68 -18.45
N VAL A 51 10.35 6.48 -17.67
CA VAL A 51 9.81 7.69 -17.05
C VAL A 51 9.94 8.84 -18.04
N GLU A 52 8.83 9.45 -18.42
CA GLU A 52 8.83 10.61 -19.32
C GLU A 52 9.31 11.87 -18.59
N THR A 53 9.76 12.86 -19.35
CA THR A 53 10.42 14.05 -18.81
C THR A 53 9.51 14.82 -17.86
N GLU A 54 8.26 15.00 -18.23
CA GLU A 54 7.25 15.71 -17.44
C GLU A 54 7.02 15.05 -16.08
N VAL A 55 6.91 13.71 -16.05
CA VAL A 55 6.72 12.94 -14.82
C VAL A 55 8.00 12.96 -13.96
N MET A 56 9.16 12.96 -14.58
CA MET A 56 10.43 13.09 -13.87
C MET A 56 10.57 14.48 -13.24
N GLU A 57 10.16 15.54 -13.95
CA GLU A 57 10.19 16.92 -13.45
C GLU A 57 9.27 17.07 -12.25
N GLU A 58 8.02 16.60 -12.36
CA GLU A 58 7.05 16.57 -11.26
C GLU A 58 7.59 15.79 -10.05
N LEU A 59 8.21 14.63 -10.25
CA LEU A 59 8.85 13.87 -9.18
C LEU A 59 9.96 14.66 -8.48
N CYS A 60 10.81 15.36 -9.25
CA CYS A 60 11.87 16.18 -8.68
C CYS A 60 11.33 17.39 -7.91
N GLU A 61 10.24 18.00 -8.35
CA GLU A 61 9.56 19.10 -7.64
C GLU A 61 9.02 18.60 -6.30
N ILE A 62 8.26 17.48 -6.27
CA ILE A 62 7.75 16.88 -5.04
C ILE A 62 8.89 16.55 -4.07
N LEU A 63 9.97 15.94 -4.55
CA LEU A 63 11.10 15.57 -3.71
C LEU A 63 11.87 16.80 -3.17
N SER A 64 11.92 17.89 -3.92
CA SER A 64 12.50 19.15 -3.47
C SER A 64 11.65 19.80 -2.37
N GLU A 65 10.33 19.79 -2.52
CA GLU A 65 9.41 20.26 -1.47
C GLU A 65 9.57 19.42 -0.19
N TYR A 66 9.70 18.11 -0.31
CA TYR A 66 9.91 17.22 0.84
C TYR A 66 11.26 17.48 1.53
N GLU A 67 12.29 17.81 0.78
CA GLU A 67 13.59 18.19 1.33
C GLU A 67 13.48 19.48 2.16
N GLU A 68 12.75 20.50 1.68
CA GLU A 68 12.49 21.74 2.42
C GLU A 68 11.63 21.49 3.67
N ILE A 69 10.63 20.62 3.59
CA ILE A 69 9.82 20.21 4.75
C ILE A 69 10.71 19.52 5.79
N MET A 70 11.57 18.57 5.40
CA MET A 70 12.50 17.92 6.32
C MET A 70 13.45 18.93 7.01
N LYS A 71 13.90 19.96 6.31
CA LYS A 71 14.69 21.05 6.89
C LYS A 71 13.89 21.84 7.93
N SER A 72 12.62 22.17 7.64
CA SER A 72 11.74 22.91 8.55
C SER A 72 11.49 22.15 9.86
N TYR A 73 11.35 20.82 9.78
CA TYR A 73 11.23 19.92 10.93
C TYR A 73 12.58 19.60 11.63
N ARG A 74 13.70 20.10 11.09
CA ARG A 74 15.06 19.82 11.59
C ARG A 74 15.32 18.32 11.73
N VAL A 75 15.01 17.56 10.67
CA VAL A 75 15.18 16.11 10.66
C VAL A 75 16.66 15.75 10.85
N ASP A 76 16.96 14.91 11.85
CA ASP A 76 18.34 14.48 12.16
C ASP A 76 18.88 13.45 11.16
N ALA A 77 18.00 12.60 10.62
CA ALA A 77 18.37 11.57 9.65
C ALA A 77 17.17 11.19 8.78
N TYR A 78 17.44 10.76 7.55
CA TYR A 78 16.39 10.34 6.63
C TYR A 78 16.81 9.15 5.77
N ARG A 79 15.80 8.53 5.10
CA ARG A 79 15.98 7.54 4.04
C ARG A 79 15.01 7.84 2.91
N VAL A 80 15.45 7.58 1.68
CA VAL A 80 14.62 7.75 0.47
C VAL A 80 14.61 6.44 -0.29
N TYR A 81 13.44 5.84 -0.42
CA TYR A 81 13.25 4.56 -1.08
C TYR A 81 12.26 4.67 -2.24
N ALA A 82 12.42 3.81 -3.24
CA ALA A 82 11.41 3.57 -4.28
C ALA A 82 11.06 2.09 -4.34
N GLY A 83 9.86 1.81 -4.83
CA GLY A 83 9.43 0.44 -5.14
C GLY A 83 10.18 -0.16 -6.33
N ALA A 84 10.15 -1.50 -6.42
CA ALA A 84 10.85 -2.26 -7.45
C ALA A 84 10.39 -1.93 -8.89
N PHE A 85 9.14 -1.43 -9.06
CA PHE A 85 8.56 -1.03 -10.35
C PHE A 85 9.45 -0.04 -11.12
N LEU A 86 10.22 0.79 -10.41
CA LEU A 86 11.10 1.77 -11.05
C LEU A 86 12.23 1.12 -11.85
N LYS A 87 12.60 -0.14 -11.53
CA LYS A 87 13.60 -0.93 -12.28
C LYS A 87 13.12 -1.29 -13.69
N ASP A 88 11.81 -1.30 -13.92
CA ASP A 88 11.22 -1.63 -15.22
C ASP A 88 11.31 -0.46 -16.22
N ALA A 89 11.76 0.71 -15.77
CA ALA A 89 12.03 1.86 -16.64
C ALA A 89 13.39 1.74 -17.30
N GLY A 90 13.41 1.73 -18.65
CA GLY A 90 14.64 1.67 -19.44
C GLY A 90 15.61 2.84 -19.20
N ASN A 91 15.13 3.96 -18.64
CA ASN A 91 15.93 5.14 -18.31
C ASN A 91 16.13 5.33 -16.79
N VAL A 92 16.00 4.28 -15.99
CA VAL A 92 16.06 4.38 -14.51
C VAL A 92 17.33 5.04 -14.00
N LEU A 93 18.49 4.73 -14.56
CA LEU A 93 19.76 5.34 -14.13
C LEU A 93 19.78 6.86 -14.36
N PHE A 94 19.22 7.31 -15.47
CA PHE A 94 19.09 8.73 -15.76
C PHE A 94 18.14 9.40 -14.76
N VAL A 95 17.01 8.79 -14.44
CA VAL A 95 16.04 9.31 -13.45
C VAL A 95 16.68 9.44 -12.06
N LEU A 96 17.40 8.41 -11.61
CA LEU A 96 18.09 8.44 -10.31
C LEU A 96 19.14 9.56 -10.26
N GLU A 97 19.89 9.77 -11.33
CA GLU A 97 20.88 10.83 -11.40
C GLU A 97 20.25 12.23 -11.45
N GLN A 98 19.13 12.39 -12.17
CA GLN A 98 18.38 13.65 -12.17
C GLN A 98 17.85 14.01 -10.79
N ILE A 99 17.28 13.04 -10.08
CA ILE A 99 16.85 13.23 -8.69
C ILE A 99 18.03 13.70 -7.83
N ARG A 100 19.16 12.99 -7.89
CA ARG A 100 20.36 13.34 -7.11
C ARG A 100 20.87 14.75 -7.39
N ILE A 101 20.94 15.14 -8.66
CA ILE A 101 21.45 16.46 -9.06
C ILE A 101 20.52 17.59 -8.66
N ARG A 102 19.21 17.40 -8.85
CA ARG A 102 18.21 18.45 -8.64
C ARG A 102 17.80 18.62 -7.18
N THR A 103 17.74 17.53 -6.42
CA THR A 103 17.21 17.54 -5.04
C THR A 103 18.28 17.26 -3.97
N GLY A 104 19.46 16.80 -4.37
CA GLY A 104 20.50 16.33 -3.42
C GLY A 104 20.16 14.99 -2.74
N LEU A 105 18.97 14.43 -2.97
CA LEU A 105 18.52 13.19 -2.36
C LEU A 105 19.07 11.98 -3.13
N THR A 106 19.48 10.94 -2.39
CA THR A 106 19.89 9.67 -2.97
C THR A 106 18.78 8.63 -2.78
N LEU A 107 18.14 8.27 -3.88
CA LEU A 107 17.03 7.32 -3.90
C LEU A 107 17.55 5.90 -4.09
N GLN A 108 17.16 5.00 -3.17
CA GLN A 108 17.47 3.58 -3.25
C GLN A 108 16.24 2.79 -3.67
N ILE A 109 16.36 1.99 -4.73
CA ILE A 109 15.25 1.13 -5.16
C ILE A 109 15.27 -0.16 -4.37
N LEU A 110 14.21 -0.39 -3.60
CA LEU A 110 14.01 -1.62 -2.86
C LEU A 110 13.62 -2.76 -3.80
N SER A 111 14.18 -3.93 -3.58
CA SER A 111 13.61 -5.15 -4.13
C SER A 111 12.25 -5.47 -3.47
N ASN A 112 11.45 -6.30 -4.11
CA ASN A 112 10.20 -6.76 -3.51
C ASN A 112 10.44 -7.45 -2.16
N SER A 113 11.53 -8.19 -2.00
CA SER A 113 11.88 -8.86 -0.74
C SER A 113 12.27 -7.87 0.36
N GLU A 114 13.04 -6.82 0.05
CA GLU A 114 13.39 -5.77 1.01
C GLU A 114 12.16 -4.97 1.45
N ARG A 115 11.29 -4.57 0.51
CA ARG A 115 10.03 -3.89 0.83
C ARG A 115 9.15 -4.75 1.75
N ARG A 116 9.06 -6.03 1.46
CA ARG A 116 8.34 -7.02 2.25
C ARG A 116 8.86 -7.10 3.67
N PHE A 117 10.17 -7.20 3.80
CA PHE A 117 10.82 -7.30 5.09
C PHE A 117 10.54 -6.06 5.94
N ILE A 118 10.63 -4.86 5.36
CA ILE A 118 10.31 -3.59 6.03
C ILE A 118 8.83 -3.54 6.44
N GLY A 119 7.92 -3.89 5.53
CA GLY A 119 6.48 -3.95 5.81
C GLY A 119 6.16 -4.94 6.94
N TYR A 120 6.74 -6.13 6.88
CA TYR A 120 6.61 -7.12 7.95
C TYR A 120 7.11 -6.58 9.30
N GLN A 121 8.28 -5.95 9.33
CA GLN A 121 8.83 -5.39 10.58
C GLN A 121 7.92 -4.33 11.19
N SER A 122 7.23 -3.53 10.37
CA SER A 122 6.32 -2.49 10.86
C SER A 122 5.12 -3.07 11.60
N VAL A 123 4.62 -4.22 11.16
CA VAL A 123 3.51 -4.95 11.79
C VAL A 123 4.02 -5.77 12.98
N ALA A 124 5.14 -6.47 12.82
CA ALA A 124 5.75 -7.29 13.87
C ALA A 124 6.18 -6.49 15.10
N ALA A 125 6.36 -5.17 14.96
CA ALA A 125 6.64 -4.28 16.09
C ALA A 125 5.41 -3.96 16.97
N ARG A 126 4.20 -4.38 16.56
CA ARG A 126 2.96 -4.19 17.32
C ARG A 126 2.81 -5.28 18.39
N GLU A 127 2.36 -4.90 19.59
CA GLU A 127 2.23 -5.82 20.72
C GLU A 127 1.23 -6.97 20.45
N GLU A 128 0.18 -6.68 19.65
CA GLU A 128 -0.88 -7.65 19.33
C GLU A 128 -0.45 -8.69 18.30
N PHE A 129 0.58 -8.41 17.49
CA PHE A 129 0.97 -9.23 16.34
C PHE A 129 1.33 -10.68 16.72
N ASP A 130 2.08 -10.86 17.80
CA ASP A 130 2.49 -12.18 18.28
C ASP A 130 1.27 -13.07 18.67
N ALA A 131 0.24 -12.46 19.25
CA ALA A 131 -1.00 -13.18 19.57
C ALA A 131 -1.75 -13.57 18.29
N MET A 132 -1.90 -12.65 17.35
CA MET A 132 -2.60 -12.88 16.08
C MET A 132 -1.94 -13.97 15.24
N THR A 133 -0.61 -13.99 15.15
CA THR A 133 0.12 -15.01 14.38
C THR A 133 0.03 -16.40 14.98
N LYS A 134 -0.12 -16.53 16.30
CA LYS A 134 -0.35 -17.82 16.97
C LYS A 134 -1.72 -18.40 16.66
N GLU A 135 -2.74 -17.55 16.55
CA GLU A 135 -4.12 -17.96 16.29
C GLU A 135 -4.42 -18.13 14.78
N GLY A 136 -3.46 -17.81 13.91
CA GLY A 136 -3.60 -17.87 12.47
C GLY A 136 -3.94 -16.53 11.85
N ALA A 137 -3.00 -15.99 11.08
CA ALA A 137 -3.12 -14.68 10.43
C ALA A 137 -2.65 -14.71 8.98
N ALA A 138 -3.28 -13.88 8.15
CA ALA A 138 -2.77 -13.50 6.84
C ALA A 138 -2.41 -12.02 6.85
N VAL A 139 -1.16 -11.69 6.54
CA VAL A 139 -0.74 -10.32 6.25
C VAL A 139 -0.78 -10.12 4.75
N VAL A 140 -1.59 -9.18 4.29
CA VAL A 140 -1.80 -8.88 2.87
C VAL A 140 -1.37 -7.46 2.57
N ASP A 141 -0.31 -7.32 1.80
CA ASP A 141 0.20 -6.04 1.31
C ASP A 141 -0.32 -5.78 -0.10
N VAL A 142 -1.22 -4.81 -0.21
CA VAL A 142 -1.86 -4.41 -1.48
C VAL A 142 -1.11 -3.22 -2.07
N GLY A 143 -0.63 -3.36 -3.28
CA GLY A 143 0.04 -2.28 -4.01
C GLY A 143 -0.45 -2.15 -5.45
N GLY A 144 -0.02 -1.09 -6.13
CA GLY A 144 -0.43 -0.80 -7.51
C GLY A 144 -0.03 -1.88 -8.52
N GLU A 145 1.11 -2.54 -8.34
CA GLU A 145 1.64 -3.55 -9.26
C GLU A 145 1.30 -4.99 -8.87
N SER A 146 1.19 -5.26 -7.58
CA SER A 146 1.07 -6.62 -7.06
C SER A 146 0.55 -6.64 -5.64
N ILE A 147 0.03 -7.77 -5.21
CA ILE A 147 -0.26 -8.07 -3.82
C ILE A 147 0.70 -9.11 -3.28
N GLN A 148 0.89 -9.09 -1.98
CA GLN A 148 1.63 -10.13 -1.29
C GLN A 148 0.82 -10.68 -0.13
N ILE A 149 0.80 -11.99 0.00
CA ILE A 149 0.12 -12.67 1.09
C ILE A 149 1.16 -13.48 1.87
N THR A 150 1.31 -13.17 3.16
CA THR A 150 2.12 -13.95 4.10
C THR A 150 1.19 -14.61 5.10
N LEU A 151 1.23 -15.93 5.15
CA LEU A 151 0.44 -16.73 6.10
C LEU A 151 1.25 -17.05 7.35
N PHE A 152 0.62 -16.90 8.50
CA PHE A 152 1.15 -17.27 9.80
C PHE A 152 0.26 -18.34 10.45
N SER A 153 0.89 -19.27 11.14
CA SER A 153 0.23 -20.26 11.98
C SER A 153 1.18 -20.63 13.11
N GLU A 154 0.65 -20.79 14.32
CA GLU A 154 1.43 -21.16 15.52
C GLU A 154 2.63 -20.23 15.78
N GLY A 155 2.49 -18.94 15.41
CA GLY A 155 3.54 -17.93 15.55
C GLY A 155 4.64 -17.97 14.49
N GLY A 156 4.59 -18.91 13.53
CA GLY A 156 5.58 -19.07 12.46
C GLY A 156 5.03 -18.69 11.09
N VAL A 157 5.93 -18.29 10.17
CA VAL A 157 5.58 -18.07 8.77
C VAL A 157 5.37 -19.42 8.07
N VAL A 158 4.18 -19.63 7.52
CA VAL A 158 3.86 -20.82 6.71
C VAL A 158 4.35 -20.65 5.29
N THR A 159 4.02 -19.52 4.68
CA THR A 159 4.41 -19.16 3.31
C THR A 159 4.29 -17.66 3.09
N THR A 160 5.03 -17.18 2.11
CA THR A 160 4.86 -15.83 1.55
C THR A 160 4.76 -15.96 0.04
N GLN A 161 3.66 -15.47 -0.52
CA GLN A 161 3.39 -15.51 -1.96
C GLN A 161 3.22 -14.10 -2.53
N HIS A 162 3.73 -13.95 -3.73
CA HIS A 162 3.61 -12.72 -4.50
C HIS A 162 2.71 -12.99 -5.71
N LEU A 163 1.58 -12.31 -5.74
CA LEU A 163 0.63 -12.39 -6.84
C LEU A 163 0.75 -11.13 -7.70
N VAL A 164 0.83 -11.32 -9.01
CA VAL A 164 0.95 -10.21 -9.98
C VAL A 164 -0.43 -9.60 -10.23
N LEU A 165 -1.08 -9.21 -9.14
CA LEU A 165 -2.38 -8.58 -9.04
C LEU A 165 -2.22 -7.26 -8.31
N GLY A 166 -2.05 -6.15 -9.01
CA GLY A 166 -2.01 -4.82 -8.41
C GLY A 166 -3.19 -3.99 -8.85
N THR A 167 -3.61 -3.05 -8.02
CA THR A 167 -4.77 -2.19 -8.31
C THR A 167 -4.59 -1.39 -9.60
N MET A 168 -3.44 -0.81 -9.81
CA MET A 168 -3.09 -0.09 -11.03
C MET A 168 -2.99 -1.04 -12.23
N ARG A 169 -2.32 -2.18 -12.06
CA ARG A 169 -2.17 -3.19 -13.14
C ARG A 169 -3.51 -3.69 -13.62
N LEU A 170 -4.42 -4.08 -12.71
CA LEU A 170 -5.77 -4.53 -13.07
C LEU A 170 -6.55 -3.43 -13.78
N ARG A 171 -6.49 -2.20 -13.27
CA ARG A 171 -7.13 -1.06 -13.91
C ARG A 171 -6.65 -0.85 -15.36
N GLU A 172 -5.35 -0.90 -15.59
CA GLU A 172 -4.79 -0.71 -16.94
C GLU A 172 -5.08 -1.91 -17.87
N GLN A 173 -5.08 -3.14 -17.35
CA GLN A 173 -5.47 -4.33 -18.12
C GLN A 173 -6.94 -4.30 -18.56
N LEU A 174 -7.83 -3.79 -17.72
CA LEU A 174 -9.25 -3.74 -17.97
C LEU A 174 -9.72 -2.43 -18.64
N ALA A 175 -8.86 -1.43 -18.76
CA ALA A 175 -9.18 -0.10 -19.29
C ALA A 175 -9.69 -0.07 -20.73
N GLY A 176 -9.74 -1.16 -21.47
CA GLY A 176 -10.29 -1.26 -22.81
C GLY A 176 -11.48 -2.23 -22.96
N ILE A 177 -11.85 -2.94 -21.91
CA ILE A 177 -12.71 -4.12 -22.02
C ILE A 177 -14.17 -3.85 -21.64
N GLY A 178 -14.47 -2.78 -20.90
CA GLY A 178 -15.82 -2.52 -20.41
C GLY A 178 -16.23 -1.05 -20.50
N ASN A 179 -17.42 -0.82 -21.04
CA ASN A 179 -18.00 0.52 -21.15
C ASN A 179 -18.79 0.95 -19.91
N THR A 180 -18.87 0.11 -18.86
CA THR A 180 -19.58 0.42 -17.62
C THR A 180 -18.77 0.03 -16.39
N VAL A 181 -18.92 0.80 -15.31
CA VAL A 181 -18.25 0.54 -14.00
C VAL A 181 -18.58 -0.86 -13.49
N ALA A 182 -19.84 -1.27 -13.54
CA ALA A 182 -20.28 -2.60 -13.07
C ALA A 182 -19.62 -3.77 -13.83
N ARG A 183 -19.37 -3.63 -15.13
CA ARG A 183 -18.66 -4.66 -15.90
C ARG A 183 -17.20 -4.72 -15.58
N PHE A 184 -16.57 -3.56 -15.36
CA PHE A 184 -15.20 -3.45 -14.92
C PHE A 184 -15.01 -4.11 -13.54
N GLU A 185 -15.87 -3.78 -12.59
CA GLU A 185 -15.86 -4.35 -11.23
C GLU A 185 -15.99 -5.88 -11.27
N LYS A 186 -16.97 -6.41 -12.00
CA LYS A 186 -17.16 -7.86 -12.15
C LYS A 186 -15.94 -8.57 -12.72
N GLN A 187 -15.30 -7.99 -13.73
CA GLN A 187 -14.08 -8.56 -14.33
C GLN A 187 -12.89 -8.53 -13.36
N MET A 188 -12.77 -7.47 -12.55
CA MET A 188 -11.78 -7.44 -11.48
C MET A 188 -12.02 -8.55 -10.46
N GLU A 189 -13.27 -8.70 -9.99
CA GLU A 189 -13.66 -9.76 -9.06
C GLU A 189 -13.29 -11.15 -9.59
N GLU A 190 -13.64 -11.45 -10.84
CA GLU A 190 -13.35 -12.74 -11.47
C GLU A 190 -11.84 -13.04 -11.51
N LEU A 191 -11.00 -12.04 -11.83
CA LEU A 191 -9.55 -12.20 -11.87
C LEU A 191 -8.96 -12.38 -10.48
N ILE A 192 -9.38 -11.56 -9.52
CA ILE A 192 -8.88 -11.61 -8.15
C ILE A 192 -9.27 -12.94 -7.50
N ASN A 193 -10.55 -13.30 -7.58
CA ASN A 193 -11.06 -14.51 -6.94
C ASN A 193 -10.38 -15.77 -7.49
N LYS A 194 -10.15 -15.85 -8.80
CA LYS A 194 -9.44 -16.96 -9.42
C LYS A 194 -8.03 -17.14 -8.83
N GLU A 195 -7.27 -16.07 -8.70
CA GLU A 195 -5.90 -16.14 -8.16
C GLU A 195 -5.91 -16.46 -6.65
N ILE A 196 -6.86 -15.91 -5.90
CA ILE A 196 -7.00 -16.21 -4.47
C ILE A 196 -7.48 -17.65 -4.24
N GLU A 197 -8.37 -18.19 -5.07
CA GLU A 197 -8.77 -19.59 -5.02
C GLU A 197 -7.58 -20.54 -5.23
N VAL A 198 -6.72 -20.26 -6.21
CA VAL A 198 -5.49 -21.02 -6.44
C VAL A 198 -4.59 -20.94 -5.21
N PHE A 199 -4.41 -19.74 -4.65
CA PHE A 199 -3.63 -19.54 -3.44
C PHE A 199 -4.20 -20.36 -2.25
N LYS A 200 -5.51 -20.34 -2.03
CA LYS A 200 -6.20 -21.10 -0.98
C LYS A 200 -5.98 -22.60 -1.15
N ALA A 201 -6.18 -23.11 -2.35
CA ALA A 201 -6.00 -24.52 -2.67
C ALA A 201 -4.57 -25.02 -2.40
N MET A 202 -3.57 -24.17 -2.66
CA MET A 202 -2.16 -24.51 -2.45
C MET A 202 -1.69 -24.38 -1.00
N TYR A 203 -2.10 -23.33 -0.31
CA TYR A 203 -1.45 -22.92 0.95
C TYR A 203 -2.36 -22.92 2.17
N LEU A 204 -3.66 -22.66 2.04
CA LEU A 204 -4.56 -22.68 3.18
C LEU A 204 -5.00 -24.10 3.55
N LYS A 205 -5.40 -24.90 2.58
CA LYS A 205 -5.90 -26.28 2.80
C LYS A 205 -6.90 -26.36 3.96
N LYS A 206 -6.47 -26.95 5.09
CA LYS A 206 -7.28 -27.12 6.31
C LYS A 206 -6.96 -26.10 7.41
N ARG A 207 -6.18 -25.05 7.10
CA ARG A 207 -5.84 -24.02 8.08
C ARG A 207 -6.97 -23.02 8.19
N GLU A 208 -7.34 -22.69 9.40
CA GLU A 208 -8.24 -21.59 9.70
C GLU A 208 -7.42 -20.32 9.94
N LEU A 209 -7.87 -19.23 9.37
CA LEU A 209 -7.29 -17.91 9.60
C LEU A 209 -8.28 -17.11 10.44
N ARG A 210 -7.83 -16.64 11.59
CA ARG A 210 -8.63 -15.77 12.43
C ARG A 210 -8.49 -14.30 12.03
N TYR A 211 -7.27 -13.89 11.69
CA TYR A 211 -6.96 -12.48 11.43
C TYR A 211 -6.52 -12.26 10.00
N LEU A 212 -7.00 -11.15 9.44
CA LEU A 212 -6.57 -10.60 8.16
C LEU A 212 -6.00 -9.21 8.39
N ILE A 213 -4.70 -9.05 8.18
CA ILE A 213 -3.99 -7.81 8.42
C ILE A 213 -3.69 -7.18 7.06
N PHE A 214 -4.29 -6.03 6.79
CA PHE A 214 -4.05 -5.31 5.56
C PHE A 214 -2.94 -4.26 5.69
N LEU A 215 -2.09 -4.22 4.67
CA LEU A 215 -1.07 -3.21 4.44
C LEU A 215 -1.23 -2.65 3.03
N GLY A 216 -0.73 -1.44 2.81
CA GLY A 216 -0.68 -0.82 1.48
C GLY A 216 -1.67 0.31 1.31
N ASP A 217 -1.89 0.69 0.04
CA ASP A 217 -2.64 1.87 -0.32
C ASP A 217 -4.10 1.78 0.17
N TYR A 218 -4.60 2.82 0.84
CA TYR A 218 -5.96 2.94 1.41
C TYR A 218 -6.33 1.98 2.55
N SER A 219 -5.45 1.09 3.00
CA SER A 219 -5.80 0.12 4.06
C SER A 219 -6.26 0.82 5.34
N LEU A 220 -5.57 1.89 5.73
CA LEU A 220 -5.89 2.66 6.92
C LEU A 220 -7.20 3.44 6.76
N GLU A 221 -7.33 4.19 5.67
CA GLU A 221 -8.51 5.01 5.38
C GLU A 221 -9.79 4.16 5.28
N LEU A 222 -9.71 2.98 4.66
CA LEU A 222 -10.83 2.05 4.57
C LEU A 222 -11.22 1.47 5.92
N MET A 223 -10.26 1.18 6.79
CA MET A 223 -10.55 0.73 8.16
C MET A 223 -11.14 1.87 9.00
N GLU A 224 -10.60 3.08 8.92
CA GLU A 224 -11.10 4.26 9.64
C GLU A 224 -12.54 4.62 9.27
N SER A 225 -12.92 4.41 8.01
CA SER A 225 -14.27 4.73 7.53
C SER A 225 -15.38 3.87 8.15
N ILE A 226 -15.04 2.68 8.70
CA ILE A 226 -16.02 1.81 9.36
C ILE A 226 -16.34 2.29 10.77
N GLN A 227 -15.35 2.78 11.50
CA GLN A 227 -15.43 2.95 12.95
C GLN A 227 -15.56 4.42 13.40
N GLY A 228 -15.42 5.37 12.46
CA GLY A 228 -15.36 6.80 12.81
C GLY A 228 -14.04 7.18 13.49
N ASN A 229 -14.00 8.37 14.11
CA ASN A 229 -12.80 8.87 14.77
C ASN A 229 -12.51 8.12 16.09
N GLY A 230 -11.74 7.06 16.04
CA GLY A 230 -11.31 6.27 17.20
C GLY A 230 -10.03 5.48 16.91
N GLU A 231 -9.36 5.03 17.97
CA GLU A 231 -8.24 4.07 17.81
C GLU A 231 -8.78 2.77 17.20
N ILE A 232 -8.43 2.53 15.94
CA ILE A 232 -8.84 1.35 15.19
C ILE A 232 -8.06 0.16 15.69
N LYS A 233 -8.78 -0.91 16.01
CA LYS A 233 -8.11 -2.14 16.34
C LYS A 233 -8.54 -3.29 15.44
N THR A 234 -9.81 -3.59 15.31
CA THR A 234 -10.32 -4.68 14.48
C THR A 234 -11.76 -4.43 14.03
N ALA A 235 -12.14 -5.05 12.90
CA ALA A 235 -13.52 -5.16 12.47
C ALA A 235 -13.82 -6.61 12.08
N LYS A 236 -15.07 -7.08 12.25
CA LYS A 236 -15.49 -8.37 11.70
C LYS A 236 -15.34 -8.35 10.17
N THR A 237 -14.83 -9.42 9.60
CA THR A 237 -14.57 -9.50 8.15
C THR A 237 -15.82 -9.27 7.31
N GLU A 238 -16.98 -9.79 7.76
CA GLU A 238 -18.25 -9.59 7.07
C GLU A 238 -18.67 -8.11 7.07
N VAL A 239 -18.47 -7.41 8.21
CA VAL A 239 -18.80 -5.98 8.34
C VAL A 239 -17.88 -5.15 7.44
N PHE A 240 -16.58 -5.47 7.41
CA PHE A 240 -15.63 -4.83 6.52
C PHE A 240 -16.01 -5.01 5.06
N ALA A 241 -16.28 -6.26 4.64
CA ALA A 241 -16.62 -6.58 3.26
C ALA A 241 -17.92 -5.91 2.80
N GLU A 242 -18.98 -5.89 3.64
CA GLU A 242 -20.25 -5.23 3.30
C GLU A 242 -20.08 -3.71 3.25
N HIS A 243 -19.32 -3.11 4.16
CA HIS A 243 -18.99 -1.69 4.10
C HIS A 243 -18.27 -1.32 2.78
N LEU A 244 -17.27 -2.11 2.36
CA LEU A 244 -16.59 -1.89 1.09
C LEU A 244 -17.50 -2.05 -0.12
N LYS A 245 -18.49 -2.95 -0.05
CA LYS A 245 -19.49 -3.11 -1.09
C LYS A 245 -20.44 -1.90 -1.17
N GLU A 246 -20.78 -1.29 -0.04
CA GLU A 246 -21.54 -0.05 0.00
C GLU A 246 -20.75 1.13 -0.56
N LEU A 247 -19.48 1.25 -0.19
CA LEU A 247 -18.57 2.26 -0.77
C LEU A 247 -18.46 2.12 -2.30
N GLY A 248 -18.33 0.91 -2.82
CA GLY A 248 -18.25 0.66 -4.26
C GLY A 248 -19.49 1.05 -5.06
N ARG A 249 -20.64 1.30 -4.40
CA ARG A 249 -21.89 1.77 -5.03
C ARG A 249 -22.04 3.29 -5.08
N GLN A 250 -21.18 3.99 -4.35
CA GLN A 250 -21.20 5.45 -4.28
C GLN A 250 -20.43 6.08 -5.44
N THR A 251 -20.57 7.39 -5.61
CA THR A 251 -19.73 8.12 -6.57
C THR A 251 -18.28 8.20 -6.06
N PRO A 252 -17.27 8.26 -6.92
CA PRO A 252 -15.88 8.40 -6.51
C PRO A 252 -15.66 9.64 -5.62
N GLU A 253 -16.43 10.71 -5.85
CA GLU A 253 -16.39 11.96 -5.09
C GLU A 253 -16.88 11.75 -3.66
N ASP A 254 -18.04 11.10 -3.49
CA ASP A 254 -18.61 10.81 -2.16
C ASP A 254 -17.69 9.88 -1.35
N VAL A 255 -17.10 8.88 -2.00
CA VAL A 255 -16.14 7.98 -1.35
C VAL A 255 -14.87 8.73 -0.93
N ALA A 256 -14.34 9.60 -1.80
CA ALA A 256 -13.16 10.39 -1.46
C ALA A 256 -13.43 11.32 -0.26
N GLU A 257 -14.60 11.94 -0.19
CA GLU A 257 -15.02 12.77 0.96
C GLU A 257 -15.14 11.92 2.24
N GLN A 258 -15.81 10.78 2.17
CA GLN A 258 -15.97 9.86 3.30
C GLN A 258 -14.63 9.35 3.85
N LEU A 259 -13.68 9.07 2.95
CA LEU A 259 -12.32 8.65 3.31
C LEU A 259 -11.37 9.83 3.61
N LYS A 260 -11.88 11.06 3.63
CA LYS A 260 -11.10 12.30 3.87
C LYS A 260 -9.89 12.43 2.92
N LEU A 261 -10.05 12.00 1.67
CA LEU A 261 -9.02 12.13 0.66
C LEU A 261 -9.05 13.54 0.06
N SER A 262 -7.88 14.12 -0.17
CA SER A 262 -7.76 15.46 -0.76
C SER A 262 -8.21 15.55 -2.22
N THR A 263 -8.23 14.43 -2.94
CA THR A 263 -8.58 14.34 -4.36
C THR A 263 -9.22 12.99 -4.69
N VAL A 264 -10.05 12.97 -5.72
CA VAL A 264 -10.60 11.72 -6.29
C VAL A 264 -9.49 10.94 -6.99
N ASP A 265 -9.27 9.71 -6.54
CA ASP A 265 -8.23 8.84 -7.05
C ASP A 265 -8.79 7.77 -7.98
N PRO A 266 -8.27 7.66 -9.22
CA PRO A 266 -8.68 6.61 -10.14
C PRO A 266 -8.41 5.18 -9.66
N LEU A 267 -7.55 4.97 -8.64
CA LEU A 267 -7.27 3.67 -8.06
C LEU A 267 -8.14 3.34 -6.84
N LEU A 268 -8.97 4.27 -6.38
CA LEU A 268 -9.81 4.08 -5.21
C LEU A 268 -10.80 2.92 -5.40
N LEU A 269 -11.58 2.92 -6.47
CA LEU A 269 -12.50 1.82 -6.77
C LEU A 269 -11.78 0.48 -6.97
N PRO A 270 -10.71 0.37 -7.77
CA PRO A 270 -9.89 -0.84 -7.84
C PRO A 270 -9.41 -1.33 -6.48
N SER A 271 -9.01 -0.43 -5.58
CA SER A 271 -8.56 -0.80 -4.23
C SER A 271 -9.71 -1.35 -3.38
N ILE A 272 -10.87 -0.69 -3.38
CA ILE A 272 -12.08 -1.16 -2.68
C ILE A 272 -12.45 -2.58 -3.11
N VAL A 273 -12.49 -2.83 -4.42
CA VAL A 273 -12.81 -4.15 -4.97
C VAL A 273 -11.76 -5.18 -4.53
N MET A 274 -10.47 -4.83 -4.60
CA MET A 274 -9.38 -5.70 -4.21
C MET A 274 -9.48 -6.12 -2.73
N TYR A 275 -9.60 -5.17 -1.82
CA TYR A 275 -9.72 -5.45 -0.38
C TYR A 275 -10.96 -6.27 -0.06
N ARG A 276 -12.10 -5.97 -0.69
CA ARG A 276 -13.35 -6.72 -0.53
C ARG A 276 -13.19 -8.17 -0.95
N CYS A 277 -12.70 -8.43 -2.17
CA CYS A 277 -12.52 -9.79 -2.68
C CYS A 277 -11.56 -10.60 -1.81
N ILE A 278 -10.44 -10.02 -1.40
CA ILE A 278 -9.47 -10.69 -0.53
C ILE A 278 -10.10 -11.03 0.81
N ALA A 279 -10.83 -10.11 1.43
CA ALA A 279 -11.49 -10.33 2.71
C ALA A 279 -12.54 -11.45 2.61
N GLN A 280 -13.38 -11.43 1.58
CA GLN A 280 -14.41 -12.45 1.36
C GLN A 280 -13.80 -13.83 1.07
N GLU A 281 -12.80 -13.88 0.20
CA GLU A 281 -12.21 -15.14 -0.23
C GLU A 281 -11.34 -15.81 0.82
N LEU A 282 -10.58 -15.05 1.63
CA LEU A 282 -9.78 -15.65 2.69
C LEU A 282 -10.62 -16.11 3.88
N GLY A 283 -11.83 -15.57 4.08
CA GLY A 283 -12.80 -16.05 5.04
C GLY A 283 -12.31 -16.01 6.49
N THR A 284 -11.61 -14.94 6.88
CA THR A 284 -11.11 -14.73 8.23
C THR A 284 -12.20 -14.23 9.19
N GLY A 285 -11.98 -14.31 10.51
CA GLY A 285 -12.92 -13.78 11.50
C GLY A 285 -12.87 -12.26 11.62
N GLU A 286 -11.65 -11.70 11.62
CA GLU A 286 -11.41 -10.29 11.91
C GLU A 286 -10.38 -9.67 10.94
N VAL A 287 -10.61 -8.42 10.55
CA VAL A 287 -9.69 -7.57 9.79
C VAL A 287 -9.02 -6.56 10.72
N TRP A 288 -7.73 -6.36 10.54
CA TRP A 288 -6.86 -5.47 11.32
C TRP A 288 -5.97 -4.63 10.43
#